data_a6aeee307dc5b1e45480effc740fb8dd
#
_entry.id   a6aeee307dc5b1e45480effc740fb8dd
#
_cell.length_a   1.000
_cell.length_b   1.000
_cell.length_c   1.000
_cell.angle_alpha   90.00
_cell.angle_beta   90.00
_cell.angle_gamma   90.00
#
_symmetry.space_group_name_H-M   'P 1'
#
loop_
_entity.id
_entity.type
_entity.pdbx_description
1 polymer ?
#
loop_
_entity_poly.entity_id
_entity_poly.type
_entity_poly.pdbx_seq_one_letter_code
_entity_poly.pdbx_strand_id
1 'polypeptide(L)'
;MSRTYAELPRLMTLMTGDEKHEPSATSTLDVLWVLYDRVLRTSPDRLDDPGRDRFLLSKGHGPAAYYAVLAAKGFIPESWLSGFGSADSRLGYHPDRNLVPGVEISSGSLGHGLPIGVGVAHGLIAQGLPVVGDRAPRVFVLVGDAELDEGSNSEAIVYAGAVGLSNLLVIAVDNQSSSYGWGAGGIEAHFAVSGWSAARVSGRDRAALASALSASGSGPRLVVAAVEAKSVEGKS
;
A
#
# COMPACT_ATOMS: atom_id res chain seq x y z
N MET A 1 15.10 -9.51 17.52
CA MET A 1 16.08 -9.06 16.51
C MET A 1 15.29 -8.57 15.30
N SER A 2 15.60 -7.38 14.79
CA SER A 2 14.96 -6.87 13.57
C SER A 2 15.45 -7.70 12.38
N ARG A 3 14.53 -8.25 11.60
CA ARG A 3 14.85 -9.02 10.39
C ARG A 3 15.24 -8.11 9.26
N THR A 4 15.97 -8.64 8.30
CA THR A 4 16.45 -7.92 7.12
C THR A 4 15.61 -8.27 5.88
N TYR A 5 15.72 -7.45 4.83
CA TYR A 5 15.06 -7.71 3.55
C TYR A 5 15.38 -9.11 2.98
N ALA A 6 16.62 -9.58 3.17
CA ALA A 6 17.07 -10.86 2.63
C ALA A 6 16.29 -12.09 3.19
N GLU A 7 15.60 -11.92 4.31
CA GLU A 7 14.79 -13.00 4.90
C GLU A 7 13.37 -13.09 4.32
N LEU A 8 12.89 -12.03 3.64
CA LEU A 8 11.51 -11.99 3.12
C LEU A 8 11.19 -13.12 2.12
N PRO A 9 12.07 -13.46 1.15
CA PRO A 9 11.79 -14.58 0.25
C PRO A 9 11.55 -15.88 1.01
N ARG A 10 12.36 -16.16 2.04
CA ARG A 10 12.15 -17.35 2.91
C ARG A 10 10.80 -17.29 3.64
N LEU A 11 10.43 -16.12 4.16
CA LEU A 11 9.12 -15.96 4.83
C LEU A 11 7.96 -16.19 3.86
N MET A 12 8.09 -15.72 2.63
CA MET A 12 7.07 -15.95 1.60
C MET A 12 6.94 -17.43 1.24
N THR A 13 8.04 -18.21 1.20
CA THR A 13 7.98 -19.65 0.93
C THR A 13 7.29 -20.47 2.03
N LEU A 14 7.08 -19.91 3.22
CA LEU A 14 6.28 -20.56 4.26
C LEU A 14 4.78 -20.54 3.96
N MET A 15 4.33 -19.64 3.10
CA MET A 15 2.94 -19.51 2.70
C MET A 15 2.71 -20.34 1.44
N THR A 16 2.29 -21.59 1.66
CA THR A 16 1.90 -22.52 0.58
C THR A 16 0.40 -22.43 0.38
N GLY A 17 -0.06 -22.37 -0.85
CA GLY A 17 -1.50 -22.27 -1.16
C GLY A 17 -1.75 -21.96 -2.63
N ASP A 18 -2.90 -21.40 -2.96
CA ASP A 18 -3.22 -21.02 -4.32
C ASP A 18 -2.32 -19.85 -4.78
N GLU A 19 -1.33 -20.16 -5.60
CA GLU A 19 -0.32 -19.20 -6.08
C GLU A 19 -0.84 -18.24 -7.16
N LYS A 20 -2.14 -18.22 -7.44
CA LYS A 20 -2.74 -17.36 -8.49
C LYS A 20 -2.37 -15.89 -8.35
N HIS A 21 -1.99 -15.46 -7.15
CA HIS A 21 -1.66 -14.07 -6.85
C HIS A 21 -0.16 -13.82 -6.61
N GLU A 22 0.71 -14.79 -6.86
CA GLU A 22 2.16 -14.65 -6.64
C GLU A 22 2.78 -13.43 -7.36
N PRO A 23 2.53 -13.19 -8.67
CA PRO A 23 3.04 -12.00 -9.34
C PRO A 23 2.56 -10.70 -8.70
N SER A 24 1.36 -10.71 -8.13
CA SER A 24 0.79 -9.56 -7.42
C SER A 24 1.50 -9.29 -6.10
N ALA A 25 1.89 -10.34 -5.38
CA ALA A 25 2.66 -10.22 -4.14
C ALA A 25 4.09 -9.72 -4.41
N THR A 26 4.79 -10.33 -5.36
CA THR A 26 6.17 -9.97 -5.68
C THR A 26 6.31 -8.54 -6.21
N SER A 27 5.32 -8.02 -6.93
CA SER A 27 5.32 -6.64 -7.43
C SER A 27 5.32 -5.58 -6.32
N THR A 28 4.80 -5.91 -5.13
CA THR A 28 4.65 -4.98 -4.01
C THR A 28 5.73 -5.11 -2.93
N LEU A 29 6.55 -6.16 -2.98
CA LEU A 29 7.44 -6.54 -1.88
C LEU A 29 8.43 -5.44 -1.47
N ASP A 30 9.13 -4.83 -2.44
CA ASP A 30 10.10 -3.77 -2.15
C ASP A 30 9.42 -2.53 -1.56
N VAL A 31 8.26 -2.14 -2.10
CA VAL A 31 7.46 -1.01 -1.61
C VAL A 31 7.04 -1.24 -0.17
N LEU A 32 6.45 -2.40 0.14
CA LEU A 32 6.01 -2.77 1.48
C LEU A 32 7.16 -2.80 2.47
N TRP A 33 8.29 -3.39 2.07
CA TRP A 33 9.48 -3.39 2.91
C TRP A 33 9.94 -1.98 3.24
N VAL A 34 10.12 -1.13 2.22
CA VAL A 34 10.60 0.26 2.41
C VAL A 34 9.65 1.04 3.31
N LEU A 35 8.34 0.89 3.12
CA LEU A 35 7.34 1.51 3.98
C LEU A 35 7.56 1.15 5.46
N TYR A 36 7.59 -0.14 5.78
CA TYR A 36 7.67 -0.61 7.16
C TYR A 36 9.07 -0.52 7.78
N ASP A 37 10.13 -0.49 6.95
CA ASP A 37 11.52 -0.43 7.42
C ASP A 37 12.02 0.99 7.64
N ARG A 38 11.57 1.96 6.82
CA ARG A 38 12.19 3.28 6.74
C ARG A 38 11.24 4.46 6.82
N VAL A 39 9.96 4.28 6.52
CA VAL A 39 9.04 5.40 6.26
C VAL A 39 7.95 5.52 7.31
N LEU A 40 7.25 4.43 7.61
CA LEU A 40 6.11 4.44 8.52
C LEU A 40 6.55 4.59 9.98
N ARG A 41 5.91 5.52 10.66
CA ARG A 41 6.03 5.72 12.12
C ARG A 41 4.98 4.88 12.81
N THR A 42 5.15 3.57 12.74
CA THR A 42 4.27 2.59 13.40
C THR A 42 5.10 1.39 13.86
N SER A 43 4.63 0.70 14.88
CA SER A 43 5.21 -0.52 15.42
C SER A 43 4.14 -1.34 16.16
N PRO A 44 4.37 -2.63 16.45
CA PRO A 44 3.39 -3.49 17.11
C PRO A 44 2.86 -2.95 18.44
N ASP A 45 3.68 -2.24 19.18
CA ASP A 45 3.37 -1.63 20.48
C ASP A 45 2.68 -0.26 20.38
N ARG A 46 2.51 0.28 19.18
CA ARG A 46 1.91 1.60 18.91
C ARG A 46 0.63 1.54 18.11
N LEU A 47 -0.02 0.39 18.01
CA LEU A 47 -1.25 0.25 17.20
C LEU A 47 -2.40 1.13 17.70
N ASP A 48 -2.44 1.43 18.99
CA ASP A 48 -3.46 2.28 19.61
C ASP A 48 -3.07 3.78 19.65
N ASP A 49 -1.84 4.13 19.22
CA ASP A 49 -1.39 5.52 19.20
C ASP A 49 -2.12 6.30 18.07
N PRO A 50 -2.93 7.31 18.39
CA PRO A 50 -3.64 8.11 17.38
C PRO A 50 -2.68 8.88 16.48
N GLY A 51 -1.47 9.21 16.94
CA GLY A 51 -0.44 9.93 16.21
C GLY A 51 0.41 9.07 15.27
N ARG A 52 0.19 7.74 15.22
CA ARG A 52 0.91 6.87 14.30
C ARG A 52 0.51 7.08 12.84
N ASP A 53 1.38 6.72 11.91
CA ASP A 53 1.02 6.63 10.51
C ASP A 53 0.03 5.47 10.27
N ARG A 54 -0.76 5.57 9.21
CA ARG A 54 -1.72 4.56 8.76
C ARG A 54 -1.30 4.05 7.39
N PHE A 55 -1.33 2.72 7.22
CA PHE A 55 -1.08 2.10 5.92
C PHE A 55 -2.26 1.22 5.51
N LEU A 56 -2.87 1.52 4.38
CA LEU A 56 -3.98 0.79 3.81
C LEU A 56 -3.51 0.06 2.54
N LEU A 57 -3.55 -1.26 2.56
CA LEU A 57 -3.32 -2.08 1.38
C LEU A 57 -4.62 -2.21 0.60
N SER A 58 -4.89 -1.30 -0.35
CA SER A 58 -6.08 -1.35 -1.20
C SER A 58 -5.99 -2.51 -2.21
N LYS A 59 -4.83 -2.69 -2.84
CA LYS A 59 -4.50 -3.85 -3.68
C LYS A 59 -4.38 -5.11 -2.83
N GLY A 60 -5.53 -5.61 -2.33
CA GLY A 60 -5.56 -6.74 -1.40
C GLY A 60 -5.28 -8.11 -2.01
N HIS A 61 -5.14 -8.20 -3.33
CA HIS A 61 -4.82 -9.44 -4.03
C HIS A 61 -3.33 -9.77 -3.90
N GLY A 62 -3.00 -10.98 -3.50
CA GLY A 62 -1.63 -11.43 -3.27
C GLY A 62 -1.01 -10.82 -2.00
N PRO A 63 -1.60 -11.03 -0.81
CA PRO A 63 -1.14 -10.43 0.43
C PRO A 63 0.12 -11.07 1.02
N ALA A 64 0.68 -12.12 0.40
CA ALA A 64 1.82 -12.85 0.93
C ALA A 64 3.02 -11.96 1.25
N ALA A 65 3.36 -11.00 0.36
CA ALA A 65 4.40 -10.01 0.65
C ALA A 65 4.08 -9.16 1.88
N TYR A 66 2.81 -8.78 2.04
CA TYR A 66 2.37 -7.99 3.19
C TYR A 66 2.52 -8.78 4.50
N TYR A 67 2.04 -10.02 4.54
CA TYR A 67 2.17 -10.88 5.73
C TYR A 67 3.64 -11.19 6.06
N ALA A 68 4.49 -11.41 5.05
CA ALA A 68 5.92 -11.59 5.25
C ALA A 68 6.57 -10.36 5.90
N VAL A 69 6.20 -9.15 5.45
CA VAL A 69 6.68 -7.90 6.04
C VAL A 69 6.15 -7.71 7.45
N LEU A 70 4.85 -7.96 7.71
CA LEU A 70 4.28 -7.88 9.05
C LEU A 70 4.96 -8.86 10.03
N ALA A 71 5.25 -10.09 9.60
CA ALA A 71 6.00 -11.05 10.40
C ALA A 71 7.44 -10.60 10.65
N ALA A 72 8.13 -10.08 9.62
CA ALA A 72 9.49 -9.58 9.75
C ALA A 72 9.60 -8.39 10.71
N LYS A 73 8.54 -7.57 10.81
CA LYS A 73 8.46 -6.41 11.70
C LYS A 73 7.79 -6.70 13.05
N GLY A 74 7.41 -7.96 13.30
CA GLY A 74 6.89 -8.40 14.59
C GLY A 74 5.42 -8.07 14.86
N PHE A 75 4.66 -7.62 13.86
CA PHE A 75 3.20 -7.40 13.99
C PHE A 75 2.44 -8.71 14.15
N ILE A 76 2.93 -9.79 13.54
CA ILE A 76 2.38 -11.14 13.64
C ILE A 76 3.49 -12.16 13.90
N PRO A 77 3.19 -13.29 14.57
CA PRO A 77 4.15 -14.39 14.72
C PRO A 77 4.49 -15.01 13.35
N GLU A 78 5.76 -15.40 13.14
CA GLU A 78 6.16 -16.13 11.93
C GLU A 78 5.39 -17.45 11.77
N SER A 79 5.06 -18.10 12.88
CA SER A 79 4.32 -19.37 12.88
C SER A 79 2.94 -19.30 12.22
N TRP A 80 2.38 -18.09 12.05
CA TRP A 80 1.10 -17.94 11.35
C TRP A 80 1.24 -18.13 9.84
N LEU A 81 2.43 -17.88 9.27
CA LEU A 81 2.64 -17.90 7.83
C LEU A 81 2.35 -19.27 7.22
N SER A 82 2.72 -20.37 7.92
CA SER A 82 2.48 -21.73 7.43
C SER A 82 0.99 -22.11 7.36
N GLY A 83 0.13 -21.38 8.03
CA GLY A 83 -1.32 -21.57 7.98
C GLY A 83 -2.03 -20.76 6.90
N PHE A 84 -1.30 -19.99 6.09
CA PHE A 84 -1.88 -19.11 5.07
C PHE A 84 -2.94 -19.82 4.22
N GLY A 85 -4.13 -19.20 4.12
CA GLY A 85 -5.24 -19.69 3.30
C GLY A 85 -6.00 -20.91 3.84
N SER A 86 -5.61 -21.49 4.98
CA SER A 86 -6.38 -22.57 5.61
C SER A 86 -7.63 -22.04 6.33
N ALA A 87 -8.63 -22.88 6.54
CA ALA A 87 -9.92 -22.51 7.11
C ALA A 87 -9.81 -21.90 8.51
N ASP A 88 -8.84 -22.35 9.32
CA ASP A 88 -8.61 -21.88 10.70
C ASP A 88 -7.56 -20.77 10.78
N SER A 89 -7.02 -20.33 9.62
CA SER A 89 -5.99 -19.30 9.58
C SER A 89 -6.55 -17.90 9.77
N ARG A 90 -5.77 -17.05 10.43
CA ARG A 90 -6.00 -15.61 10.44
C ARG A 90 -5.51 -14.93 9.16
N LEU A 91 -4.67 -15.63 8.38
CA LEU A 91 -4.06 -15.14 7.15
C LEU A 91 -4.81 -15.70 5.95
N GLY A 92 -5.84 -14.98 5.50
CA GLY A 92 -6.61 -15.33 4.30
C GLY A 92 -5.95 -14.83 3.02
N TYR A 93 -6.54 -15.17 1.87
CA TYR A 93 -6.14 -14.68 0.54
C TYR A 93 -6.34 -13.17 0.35
N HIS A 94 -7.01 -12.53 1.30
CA HIS A 94 -7.13 -11.08 1.41
C HIS A 94 -6.88 -10.68 2.87
N PRO A 95 -6.25 -9.51 3.13
CA PRO A 95 -6.02 -9.07 4.50
C PRO A 95 -7.35 -8.79 5.21
N ASP A 96 -7.42 -9.18 6.49
CA ASP A 96 -8.58 -8.89 7.33
C ASP A 96 -8.14 -8.08 8.57
N ARG A 97 -8.74 -6.90 8.74
CA ARG A 97 -8.45 -6.00 9.86
C ARG A 97 -8.79 -6.60 11.23
N ASN A 98 -9.83 -7.42 11.30
CA ASN A 98 -10.28 -7.98 12.57
C ASN A 98 -9.44 -9.16 13.03
N LEU A 99 -8.71 -9.80 12.10
CA LEU A 99 -7.94 -11.02 12.37
C LEU A 99 -6.43 -10.74 12.47
N VAL A 100 -5.92 -9.73 11.75
CA VAL A 100 -4.47 -9.52 11.58
C VAL A 100 -4.05 -8.19 12.18
N PRO A 101 -3.27 -8.19 13.30
CA PRO A 101 -2.74 -6.97 13.89
C PRO A 101 -1.92 -6.14 12.91
N GLY A 102 -2.14 -4.82 12.90
CA GLY A 102 -1.45 -3.89 12.01
C GLY A 102 -2.08 -3.74 10.62
N VAL A 103 -3.10 -4.53 10.29
CA VAL A 103 -3.92 -4.34 9.08
C VAL A 103 -4.99 -3.28 9.37
N GLU A 104 -5.04 -2.21 8.56
CA GLU A 104 -5.96 -1.09 8.77
C GLU A 104 -7.34 -1.29 8.15
N ILE A 105 -7.43 -2.05 7.06
CA ILE A 105 -8.68 -2.35 6.36
C ILE A 105 -8.72 -3.81 5.92
N SER A 106 -9.90 -4.41 5.94
CA SER A 106 -10.15 -5.64 5.19
C SER A 106 -10.30 -5.28 3.73
N SER A 107 -9.40 -5.77 2.87
CA SER A 107 -9.33 -5.40 1.46
C SER A 107 -9.55 -6.61 0.53
N GLY A 108 -9.51 -6.38 -0.78
CA GLY A 108 -9.77 -7.38 -1.82
C GLY A 108 -10.82 -6.91 -2.83
N SER A 109 -11.73 -6.04 -2.42
CA SER A 109 -12.62 -5.32 -3.34
C SER A 109 -11.88 -4.09 -3.87
N LEU A 110 -11.45 -4.15 -5.14
CA LEU A 110 -10.73 -3.05 -5.79
C LEU A 110 -11.56 -1.76 -5.77
N GLY A 111 -10.89 -0.62 -5.69
CA GLY A 111 -11.52 0.69 -5.65
C GLY A 111 -12.02 1.15 -4.29
N HIS A 112 -11.92 0.34 -3.21
CA HIS A 112 -12.43 0.71 -1.89
C HIS A 112 -11.37 1.32 -0.98
N GLY A 113 -10.12 0.86 -1.05
CA GLY A 113 -9.09 1.29 -0.11
C GLY A 113 -8.71 2.75 -0.24
N LEU A 114 -8.68 3.32 -1.45
CA LEU A 114 -8.35 4.73 -1.62
C LEU A 114 -9.45 5.66 -1.06
N PRO A 115 -10.74 5.51 -1.36
CA PRO A 115 -11.81 6.30 -0.71
C PRO A 115 -11.79 6.19 0.81
N ILE A 116 -11.56 4.99 1.37
CA ILE A 116 -11.41 4.81 2.82
C ILE A 116 -10.19 5.57 3.33
N GLY A 117 -9.06 5.50 2.66
CA GLY A 117 -7.84 6.24 3.01
C GLY A 117 -8.04 7.75 3.01
N VAL A 118 -8.77 8.26 2.04
CA VAL A 118 -9.20 9.69 1.98
C VAL A 118 -10.04 10.05 3.19
N GLY A 119 -11.03 9.21 3.54
CA GLY A 119 -11.85 9.40 4.73
C GLY A 119 -11.03 9.38 6.03
N VAL A 120 -10.06 8.46 6.15
CA VAL A 120 -9.15 8.39 7.30
C VAL A 120 -8.28 9.65 7.38
N ALA A 121 -7.67 10.08 6.27
CA ALA A 121 -6.83 11.28 6.22
C ALA A 121 -7.61 12.54 6.62
N HIS A 122 -8.83 12.71 6.11
CA HIS A 122 -9.71 13.81 6.48
C HIS A 122 -10.13 13.71 7.95
N GLY A 123 -10.48 12.52 8.44
CA GLY A 123 -10.88 12.30 9.84
C GLY A 123 -9.77 12.65 10.84
N LEU A 124 -8.50 12.36 10.53
CA LEU A 124 -7.36 12.74 11.36
C LEU A 124 -7.25 14.27 11.48
N ILE A 125 -7.46 14.99 10.38
CA ILE A 125 -7.50 16.47 10.39
C ILE A 125 -8.68 16.97 11.23
N ALA A 126 -9.87 16.41 11.03
CA ALA A 126 -11.08 16.80 11.76
C ALA A 126 -10.97 16.55 13.28
N GLN A 127 -10.15 15.60 13.70
CA GLN A 127 -9.82 15.36 15.12
C GLN A 127 -8.83 16.37 15.70
N GLY A 128 -8.38 17.35 14.92
CA GLY A 128 -7.41 18.36 15.35
C GLY A 128 -5.98 17.85 15.44
N LEU A 129 -5.66 16.70 14.84
CA LEU A 129 -4.29 16.23 14.77
C LEU A 129 -3.46 17.09 13.82
N PRO A 130 -2.16 17.27 14.09
CA PRO A 130 -1.32 18.11 13.24
C PRO A 130 -1.24 17.52 11.82
N VAL A 131 -1.19 18.36 10.81
CA VAL A 131 -1.07 17.97 9.40
C VAL A 131 0.34 18.15 8.85
N VAL A 132 1.23 18.78 9.61
CA VAL A 132 2.63 19.01 9.26
C VAL A 132 3.52 18.76 10.47
N GLY A 133 4.79 18.44 10.21
CA GLY A 133 5.80 18.16 11.23
C GLY A 133 5.88 16.69 11.64
N ASP A 134 6.85 16.40 12.50
CA ASP A 134 7.21 15.02 12.86
C ASP A 134 6.13 14.24 13.63
N ARG A 135 5.14 14.93 14.14
CA ARG A 135 4.00 14.33 14.87
C ARG A 135 2.73 14.23 14.04
N ALA A 136 2.73 14.72 12.82
CA ALA A 136 1.57 14.67 11.94
C ALA A 136 1.36 13.23 11.44
N PRO A 137 0.25 12.56 11.79
CA PRO A 137 -0.03 11.22 11.27
C PRO A 137 -0.31 11.27 9.78
N ARG A 138 0.40 10.43 9.03
CA ARG A 138 0.25 10.31 7.58
C ARG A 138 -0.58 9.07 7.24
N VAL A 139 -1.28 9.14 6.13
CA VAL A 139 -2.03 8.02 5.56
C VAL A 139 -1.39 7.62 4.25
N PHE A 140 -1.01 6.37 4.16
CA PHE A 140 -0.44 5.75 2.97
C PHE A 140 -1.43 4.73 2.42
N VAL A 141 -1.74 4.82 1.13
CA VAL A 141 -2.63 3.88 0.46
C VAL A 141 -1.88 3.26 -0.71
N LEU A 142 -1.75 1.94 -0.74
CA LEU A 142 -1.16 1.23 -1.86
C LEU A 142 -2.26 0.67 -2.76
N VAL A 143 -2.24 1.09 -4.01
CA VAL A 143 -3.15 0.65 -5.08
C VAL A 143 -2.36 -0.02 -6.21
N GLY A 144 -3.02 -0.86 -7.01
CA GLY A 144 -2.50 -1.31 -8.30
C GLY A 144 -2.93 -0.37 -9.44
N ASP A 145 -2.19 -0.37 -10.54
CA ASP A 145 -2.56 0.39 -11.75
C ASP A 145 -3.93 -0.04 -12.31
N ALA A 146 -4.24 -1.33 -12.37
CA ALA A 146 -5.53 -1.83 -12.80
C ALA A 146 -6.68 -1.46 -11.83
N GLU A 147 -6.38 -1.32 -10.54
CA GLU A 147 -7.36 -0.90 -9.55
C GLU A 147 -7.83 0.54 -9.78
N LEU A 148 -6.99 1.38 -10.36
CA LEU A 148 -7.33 2.76 -10.69
C LEU A 148 -8.39 2.89 -11.79
N ASP A 149 -8.70 1.80 -12.51
CA ASP A 149 -9.82 1.73 -13.46
C ASP A 149 -11.21 1.79 -12.75
N GLU A 150 -11.25 1.56 -11.41
CA GLU A 150 -12.48 1.66 -10.62
C GLU A 150 -12.89 3.12 -10.40
N GLY A 151 -14.15 3.46 -10.74
CA GLY A 151 -14.67 4.84 -10.70
C GLY A 151 -14.58 5.52 -9.33
N SER A 152 -14.73 4.76 -8.23
CA SER A 152 -14.59 5.26 -6.86
C SER A 152 -13.21 5.85 -6.57
N ASN A 153 -12.16 5.35 -7.22
CA ASN A 153 -10.81 5.94 -7.12
C ASN A 153 -10.76 7.33 -7.75
N SER A 154 -11.42 7.53 -8.90
CA SER A 154 -11.48 8.84 -9.55
C SER A 154 -12.18 9.88 -8.66
N GLU A 155 -13.30 9.50 -8.02
CA GLU A 155 -14.01 10.37 -7.05
C GLU A 155 -13.12 10.73 -5.86
N ALA A 156 -12.40 9.74 -5.29
CA ALA A 156 -11.49 9.94 -4.18
C ALA A 156 -10.31 10.86 -4.54
N ILE A 157 -9.74 10.71 -5.74
CA ILE A 157 -8.64 11.53 -6.26
C ILE A 157 -9.08 12.99 -6.37
N VAL A 158 -10.24 13.24 -7.00
CA VAL A 158 -10.79 14.59 -7.17
C VAL A 158 -11.07 15.24 -5.80
N TYR A 159 -11.72 14.52 -4.90
CA TYR A 159 -12.04 15.03 -3.57
C TYR A 159 -10.78 15.38 -2.78
N ALA A 160 -9.82 14.46 -2.69
CA ALA A 160 -8.60 14.66 -1.91
C ALA A 160 -7.77 15.86 -2.42
N GLY A 161 -7.72 16.05 -3.74
CA GLY A 161 -7.09 17.21 -4.36
C GLY A 161 -7.83 18.51 -4.05
N ALA A 162 -9.16 18.51 -4.18
CA ALA A 162 -9.99 19.70 -3.93
C ALA A 162 -9.91 20.19 -2.49
N VAL A 163 -9.81 19.28 -1.49
CA VAL A 163 -9.67 19.64 -0.08
C VAL A 163 -8.22 19.76 0.40
N GLY A 164 -7.26 19.41 -0.44
CA GLY A 164 -5.83 19.59 -0.16
C GLY A 164 -5.29 18.69 0.95
N LEU A 165 -5.61 17.38 0.96
CA LEU A 165 -5.21 16.42 2.00
C LEU A 165 -3.68 16.19 2.02
N SER A 166 -2.91 17.09 2.62
CA SER A 166 -1.44 17.03 2.66
C SER A 166 -0.87 15.86 3.47
N ASN A 167 -1.68 15.23 4.31
CA ASN A 167 -1.33 14.03 5.06
C ASN A 167 -1.61 12.71 4.32
N LEU A 168 -2.08 12.77 3.06
CA LEU A 168 -2.37 11.59 2.23
C LEU A 168 -1.29 11.37 1.17
N LEU A 169 -0.79 10.13 1.09
CA LEU A 169 0.12 9.67 0.04
C LEU A 169 -0.43 8.37 -0.57
N VAL A 170 -0.62 8.37 -1.88
CA VAL A 170 -0.98 7.18 -2.67
C VAL A 170 0.26 6.61 -3.32
N ILE A 171 0.39 5.28 -3.28
CA ILE A 171 1.43 4.53 -3.98
C ILE A 171 0.75 3.68 -5.02
N ALA A 172 0.95 3.98 -6.29
CA ALA A 172 0.46 3.18 -7.41
C ALA A 172 1.57 2.23 -7.86
N VAL A 173 1.36 0.93 -7.69
CA VAL A 173 2.26 -0.08 -8.25
C VAL A 173 1.85 -0.30 -9.71
N ASP A 174 2.70 0.18 -10.61
CA ASP A 174 2.48 0.13 -12.05
C ASP A 174 3.23 -1.07 -12.64
N ASN A 175 2.49 -2.15 -12.91
CA ASN A 175 2.95 -3.35 -13.60
C ASN A 175 2.25 -3.52 -14.97
N GLN A 176 1.72 -2.44 -15.51
CA GLN A 176 1.05 -2.37 -16.82
C GLN A 176 -0.12 -3.34 -16.93
N SER A 177 -0.90 -3.50 -15.85
CA SER A 177 -2.06 -4.38 -15.81
C SER A 177 -3.41 -3.66 -15.99
N SER A 178 -3.42 -2.33 -16.09
CA SER A 178 -4.63 -1.54 -16.35
C SER A 178 -5.28 -1.98 -17.66
N SER A 179 -6.61 -2.15 -17.65
CA SER A 179 -7.38 -2.62 -18.81
C SER A 179 -7.58 -1.53 -19.87
N TYR A 180 -7.67 -0.28 -19.44
CA TYR A 180 -7.92 0.86 -20.32
C TYR A 180 -6.65 1.59 -20.74
N GLY A 181 -5.53 1.28 -20.09
CA GLY A 181 -4.27 2.03 -20.28
C GLY A 181 -4.39 3.47 -19.78
N TRP A 182 -3.33 4.22 -19.98
CA TRP A 182 -3.23 5.60 -19.52
C TRP A 182 -3.01 6.53 -20.70
N GLY A 183 -3.70 7.67 -20.71
CA GLY A 183 -3.48 8.73 -21.70
C GLY A 183 -2.08 9.35 -21.59
N ALA A 184 -1.84 10.38 -22.37
CA ALA A 184 -0.56 11.11 -22.35
C ALA A 184 -0.24 11.60 -20.93
N GLY A 185 0.98 11.32 -20.46
CA GLY A 185 1.44 11.67 -19.12
C GLY A 185 1.14 10.61 -18.04
N GLY A 186 0.50 9.48 -18.41
CA GLY A 186 0.37 8.32 -17.53
C GLY A 186 -0.53 8.53 -16.30
N ILE A 187 -0.33 7.68 -15.29
CA ILE A 187 -1.01 7.75 -14.01
C ILE A 187 -0.77 9.12 -13.34
N GLU A 188 0.42 9.67 -13.48
CA GLU A 188 0.81 10.95 -12.90
C GLU A 188 -0.09 12.09 -13.40
N ALA A 189 -0.35 12.15 -14.69
CA ALA A 189 -1.21 13.17 -15.28
C ALA A 189 -2.66 13.03 -14.80
N HIS A 190 -3.14 11.80 -14.63
CA HIS A 190 -4.49 11.52 -14.12
C HIS A 190 -4.69 12.11 -12.71
N PHE A 191 -3.68 12.05 -11.85
CA PHE A 191 -3.74 12.66 -10.51
C PHE A 191 -3.46 14.17 -10.54
N ALA A 192 -2.52 14.62 -11.38
CA ALA A 192 -2.08 16.01 -11.42
C ALA A 192 -3.21 16.99 -11.79
N VAL A 193 -4.14 16.60 -12.67
CA VAL A 193 -5.31 17.43 -13.03
C VAL A 193 -6.21 17.74 -11.83
N SER A 194 -6.12 16.96 -10.76
CA SER A 194 -6.85 17.16 -9.51
C SER A 194 -6.00 17.82 -8.41
N GLY A 195 -4.84 18.38 -8.74
CA GLY A 195 -4.01 19.13 -7.80
C GLY A 195 -3.04 18.27 -6.96
N TRP A 196 -2.83 17.01 -7.33
CA TRP A 196 -1.83 16.16 -6.69
C TRP A 196 -0.42 16.44 -7.20
N SER A 197 0.58 16.34 -6.33
CA SER A 197 1.96 16.22 -6.76
C SER A 197 2.30 14.75 -7.00
N ALA A 198 3.03 14.47 -8.08
CA ALA A 198 3.33 13.10 -8.49
C ALA A 198 4.83 12.90 -8.74
N ALA A 199 5.32 11.71 -8.42
CA ALA A 199 6.67 11.27 -8.73
C ALA A 199 6.63 9.81 -9.21
N ARG A 200 7.50 9.47 -10.19
CA ARG A 200 7.71 8.09 -10.66
C ARG A 200 9.10 7.62 -10.27
N VAL A 201 9.19 6.44 -9.71
CA VAL A 201 10.45 5.79 -9.35
C VAL A 201 10.42 4.31 -9.75
N SER A 202 11.58 3.69 -9.86
CA SER A 202 11.65 2.24 -9.98
C SER A 202 11.14 1.59 -8.68
N GLY A 203 10.16 0.70 -8.79
CA GLY A 203 9.65 -0.08 -7.66
C GLY A 203 10.67 -1.09 -7.10
N ARG A 204 11.84 -1.23 -7.73
CA ARG A 204 12.96 -2.08 -7.27
C ARG A 204 14.10 -1.27 -6.66
N ASP A 205 14.11 0.05 -6.82
CA ASP A 205 15.10 0.92 -6.17
C ASP A 205 14.60 1.36 -4.80
N ARG A 206 15.02 0.64 -3.76
CA ARG A 206 14.61 0.91 -2.38
C ARG A 206 15.12 2.26 -1.84
N ALA A 207 16.20 2.80 -2.38
CA ALA A 207 16.68 4.13 -1.98
C ALA A 207 15.80 5.23 -2.59
N ALA A 208 15.48 5.12 -3.88
CA ALA A 208 14.57 6.03 -4.56
C ALA A 208 13.16 5.98 -3.97
N LEU A 209 12.65 4.77 -3.66
CA LEU A 209 11.37 4.57 -2.96
C LEU A 209 11.37 5.27 -1.59
N ALA A 210 12.40 5.05 -0.76
CA ALA A 210 12.48 5.68 0.56
C ALA A 210 12.49 7.21 0.46
N SER A 211 13.24 7.77 -0.47
CA SER A 211 13.30 9.21 -0.73
C SER A 211 11.94 9.76 -1.16
N ALA A 212 11.30 9.14 -2.17
CA ALA A 212 10.02 9.58 -2.70
C ALA A 212 8.88 9.47 -1.66
N LEU A 213 8.84 8.38 -0.88
CA LEU A 213 7.80 8.15 0.13
C LEU A 213 7.96 9.02 1.37
N SER A 214 9.19 9.46 1.68
CA SER A 214 9.48 10.33 2.83
C SER A 214 9.34 11.82 2.52
N ALA A 215 9.30 12.21 1.25
CA ALA A 215 9.17 13.61 0.87
C ALA A 215 7.86 14.20 1.45
N SER A 216 7.81 15.50 1.68
CA SER A 216 6.65 16.26 2.15
C SER A 216 6.09 17.13 1.02
N GLY A 217 4.83 17.56 1.16
CA GLY A 217 4.18 18.44 0.21
C GLY A 217 3.06 19.25 0.87
N SER A 218 2.55 20.24 0.17
CA SER A 218 1.43 21.10 0.64
C SER A 218 0.04 20.54 0.31
N GLY A 219 -0.03 19.42 -0.46
CA GLY A 219 -1.26 18.75 -0.86
C GLY A 219 -1.05 17.24 -0.92
N PRO A 220 -2.05 16.49 -1.39
CA PRO A 220 -1.96 15.04 -1.52
C PRO A 220 -0.91 14.65 -2.55
N ARG A 221 -0.31 13.47 -2.36
CA ARG A 221 0.85 13.04 -3.13
C ARG A 221 0.64 11.65 -3.72
N LEU A 222 1.19 11.47 -4.92
CA LEU A 222 1.29 10.20 -5.62
C LEU A 222 2.75 9.80 -5.79
N VAL A 223 3.06 8.55 -5.49
CA VAL A 223 4.31 7.89 -5.91
C VAL A 223 3.95 6.71 -6.82
N VAL A 224 4.34 6.76 -8.08
CA VAL A 224 4.21 5.63 -9.00
C VAL A 224 5.47 4.78 -8.88
N ALA A 225 5.30 3.55 -8.38
CA ALA A 225 6.34 2.54 -8.28
C ALA A 225 6.27 1.64 -9.54
N ALA A 226 7.09 1.95 -10.55
CA ALA A 226 7.15 1.18 -11.79
C ALA A 226 7.89 -0.15 -11.55
N VAL A 227 7.23 -1.25 -11.89
CA VAL A 227 7.79 -2.61 -11.80
C VAL A 227 7.65 -3.31 -13.15
N GLU A 228 8.17 -4.55 -13.22
CA GLU A 228 8.08 -5.36 -14.43
C GLU A 228 6.62 -5.53 -14.87
N ALA A 229 6.38 -5.44 -16.17
CA ALA A 229 5.06 -5.68 -16.74
C ALA A 229 4.58 -7.08 -16.38
N LYS A 230 3.29 -7.19 -16.05
CA LYS A 230 2.66 -8.49 -15.82
C LYS A 230 2.77 -9.30 -17.11
N SER A 231 3.46 -10.44 -17.06
CA SER A 231 3.51 -11.36 -18.20
C SER A 231 2.09 -11.84 -18.53
N VAL A 232 1.63 -11.56 -19.74
CA VAL A 232 0.37 -12.11 -20.26
C VAL A 232 0.65 -13.52 -20.72
N GLU A 233 0.73 -14.49 -19.79
CA GLU A 233 0.67 -15.88 -20.15
C GLU A 233 -0.77 -16.22 -20.54
N GLY A 234 -0.98 -16.55 -21.81
CA GLY A 234 -2.18 -17.22 -22.32
C GLY A 234 -3.31 -16.33 -22.82
N LYS A 235 -3.04 -15.54 -23.90
CA LYS A 235 -4.04 -15.27 -24.93
C LYS A 235 -3.56 -15.96 -26.21
N SER A 236 -3.79 -17.25 -26.31
CA SER A 236 -3.82 -17.96 -27.58
C SER A 236 -5.26 -18.38 -27.86
#